data_0595027243adcd02f197d969a609a86f
#
_entry.id   0595027243adcd02f197d969a609a86f
#
_cell.length_a   1.000
_cell.length_b   1.000
_cell.length_c   1.000
_cell.angle_alpha   90.00
_cell.angle_beta   90.00
_cell.angle_gamma   90.00
#
_symmetry.space_group_name_H-M   'P 1'
#
loop_
_entity.id
_entity.type
_entity.pdbx_description
1 polymer ?
#
loop_
_entity_poly.entity_id
_entity_poly.type
_entity_poly.pdbx_seq_one_letter_code
_entity_poly.pdbx_strand_id
1 'polypeptide(L)'
;MHCAELSNDNLLYVCDRVNDRIQVFKPDGSFIKEVFIAKRTLGDGSVWDIAFSKDPQQKYIYLADGANEKVYVMLRESLEILTSFGDGGRQPGQFYAVHSIATDSKGNVYTTETYRGQRVQRFNYKGIAAVTKMDQGVVWPSKK
;
A
#
# COMPACT_ATOMS: atom_id res chain seq x y z
N MET A 1 -7.93 14.32 -0.95
CA MET A 1 -8.13 12.99 -1.58
C MET A 1 -7.03 12.75 -2.58
N HIS A 2 -6.52 11.50 -2.68
CA HIS A 2 -5.40 11.20 -3.56
C HIS A 2 -5.65 10.00 -4.47
N CYS A 3 -6.28 8.94 -3.98
CA CYS A 3 -6.72 7.81 -4.81
C CYS A 3 -8.20 7.47 -4.59
N ALA A 4 -8.79 6.76 -5.52
CA ALA A 4 -10.13 6.19 -5.43
C ALA A 4 -10.14 4.86 -6.20
N GLU A 5 -10.22 3.74 -5.48
CA GLU A 5 -10.13 2.39 -6.03
C GLU A 5 -11.40 1.59 -5.77
N LEU A 6 -11.96 1.00 -6.81
CA LEU A 6 -13.15 0.16 -6.73
C LEU A 6 -12.77 -1.32 -6.60
N SER A 7 -13.26 -1.98 -5.57
CA SER A 7 -13.05 -3.41 -5.38
C SER A 7 -14.02 -4.27 -6.20
N ASN A 8 -13.71 -5.57 -6.38
CA ASN A 8 -14.54 -6.51 -7.12
C ASN A 8 -15.96 -6.66 -6.55
N ASP A 9 -16.11 -6.47 -5.25
CA ASP A 9 -17.40 -6.47 -4.54
C ASP A 9 -18.07 -5.08 -4.48
N ASN A 10 -17.61 -4.19 -5.36
CA ASN A 10 -18.22 -2.89 -5.60
C ASN A 10 -18.18 -1.93 -4.38
N LEU A 11 -17.09 -1.98 -3.61
CA LEU A 11 -16.82 -1.00 -2.56
C LEU A 11 -15.74 -0.01 -3.02
N LEU A 12 -15.98 1.27 -2.73
CA LEU A 12 -15.06 2.36 -3.07
C LEU A 12 -14.11 2.63 -1.90
N TYR A 13 -12.83 2.47 -2.14
CA TYR A 13 -11.75 2.79 -1.20
C TYR A 13 -11.12 4.12 -1.58
N VAL A 14 -11.10 5.07 -0.66
CA VAL A 14 -10.61 6.43 -0.89
C VAL A 14 -9.39 6.71 -0.04
N CYS A 15 -8.31 7.12 -0.69
CA CYS A 15 -7.09 7.59 -0.03
C CYS A 15 -7.26 9.06 0.38
N ASP A 16 -7.60 9.30 1.63
CA ASP A 16 -7.62 10.63 2.22
C ASP A 16 -6.24 10.96 2.82
N ARG A 17 -5.29 11.21 1.91
CA ARG A 17 -3.84 11.25 2.15
C ARG A 17 -3.45 12.17 3.30
N VAL A 18 -3.81 13.44 3.23
CA VAL A 18 -3.42 14.46 4.21
C VAL A 18 -4.03 14.21 5.59
N ASN A 19 -5.14 13.48 5.65
CA ASN A 19 -5.78 13.07 6.89
C ASN A 19 -5.33 11.68 7.39
N ASP A 20 -4.32 11.09 6.75
CA ASP A 20 -3.71 9.81 7.15
C ASP A 20 -4.70 8.64 7.22
N ARG A 21 -5.69 8.56 6.33
CA ARG A 21 -6.72 7.52 6.42
C ARG A 21 -7.15 6.94 5.07
N ILE A 22 -7.61 5.68 5.14
CA ILE A 22 -8.46 5.08 4.10
C ILE A 22 -9.90 5.19 4.57
N GLN A 23 -10.80 5.61 3.70
CA GLN A 23 -12.24 5.56 3.90
C GLN A 23 -12.87 4.60 2.89
N VAL A 24 -13.85 3.82 3.32
CA VAL A 24 -14.58 2.87 2.48
C VAL A 24 -16.04 3.29 2.39
N PHE A 25 -16.54 3.34 1.16
CA PHE A 25 -17.91 3.76 0.83
C PHE A 25 -18.60 2.72 -0.06
N LYS A 26 -19.92 2.76 -0.06
CA LYS A 26 -20.72 2.19 -1.15
C LYS A 26 -20.67 3.13 -2.37
N PRO A 27 -21.01 2.64 -3.59
CA PRO A 27 -21.03 3.49 -4.78
C PRO A 27 -22.03 4.66 -4.71
N ASP A 28 -23.05 4.55 -3.87
CA ASP A 28 -24.01 5.62 -3.62
C ASP A 28 -23.49 6.72 -2.68
N GLY A 29 -22.23 6.60 -2.21
CA GLY A 29 -21.61 7.53 -1.29
C GLY A 29 -21.83 7.22 0.19
N SER A 30 -22.58 6.17 0.53
CA SER A 30 -22.80 5.78 1.92
C SER A 30 -21.48 5.33 2.57
N PHE A 31 -21.09 5.95 3.68
CA PHE A 31 -19.90 5.59 4.45
C PHE A 31 -20.06 4.22 5.11
N ILE A 32 -18.98 3.43 5.10
CA ILE A 32 -18.96 2.10 5.73
C ILE A 32 -17.99 2.10 6.91
N LYS A 33 -16.73 2.40 6.67
CA LYS A 33 -15.66 2.34 7.68
C LYS A 33 -14.44 3.17 7.27
N GLU A 34 -13.55 3.38 8.21
CA GLU A 34 -12.25 4.00 7.96
C GLU A 34 -11.16 3.40 8.84
N VAL A 35 -9.92 3.61 8.46
CA VAL A 35 -8.74 3.32 9.27
C VAL A 35 -7.69 4.41 9.09
N PHE A 36 -7.03 4.77 10.16
CA PHE A 36 -5.89 5.68 10.14
C PHE A 36 -4.59 4.88 9.98
N ILE A 37 -3.72 5.38 9.11
CA ILE A 37 -2.42 4.79 8.81
C ILE A 37 -1.35 5.80 9.20
N ALA A 38 -0.46 5.44 10.11
CA ALA A 38 0.60 6.35 10.59
C ALA A 38 0.07 7.75 10.94
N LYS A 39 -1.02 7.84 11.68
CA LYS A 39 -1.89 9.00 11.96
C LYS A 39 -1.18 10.31 12.37
N ARG A 40 0.11 10.29 12.59
CA ARG A 40 0.91 11.47 12.96
C ARG A 40 1.87 11.89 11.85
N THR A 41 1.63 11.43 10.63
CA THR A 41 2.44 11.82 9.49
C THR A 41 2.17 13.29 9.16
N LEU A 42 3.24 14.07 9.10
CA LEU A 42 3.16 15.50 8.78
C LEU A 42 3.29 15.73 7.27
N GLY A 43 2.96 16.94 6.85
CA GLY A 43 3.10 17.39 5.46
C GLY A 43 2.08 16.72 4.54
N ASP A 44 2.56 15.91 3.62
CA ASP A 44 1.70 15.30 2.59
C ASP A 44 0.84 14.12 3.07
N GLY A 45 1.02 13.66 4.31
CA GLY A 45 0.28 12.53 4.88
C GLY A 45 0.75 11.18 4.37
N SER A 46 0.12 10.09 4.88
CA SER A 46 0.62 8.72 4.74
C SER A 46 -0.05 7.89 3.65
N VAL A 47 -1.31 8.17 3.28
CA VAL A 47 -2.11 7.29 2.40
C VAL A 47 -2.05 7.81 0.97
N TRP A 48 -1.01 7.40 0.22
CA TRP A 48 -0.78 7.94 -1.12
C TRP A 48 -1.54 7.18 -2.19
N ASP A 49 -1.44 5.84 -2.20
CA ASP A 49 -2.12 5.00 -3.18
C ASP A 49 -2.31 3.59 -2.65
N ILE A 50 -3.28 2.85 -3.21
CA ILE A 50 -3.54 1.45 -2.85
C ILE A 50 -3.71 0.58 -4.09
N ALA A 51 -3.37 -0.70 -3.93
CA ALA A 51 -3.72 -1.74 -4.90
C ALA A 51 -4.24 -2.98 -4.16
N PHE A 52 -5.18 -3.68 -4.77
CA PHE A 52 -5.70 -4.94 -4.22
C PHE A 52 -4.88 -6.13 -4.69
N SER A 53 -4.81 -7.17 -3.86
CA SER A 53 -4.29 -8.47 -4.27
C SER A 53 -5.17 -9.09 -5.37
N LYS A 54 -4.59 -10.00 -6.16
CA LYS A 54 -5.26 -10.58 -7.35
C LYS A 54 -6.01 -11.88 -7.09
N ASP A 55 -6.08 -12.33 -5.82
CA ASP A 55 -7.00 -13.39 -5.46
C ASP A 55 -8.47 -12.94 -5.68
N PRO A 56 -9.42 -13.86 -5.93
CA PRO A 56 -10.82 -13.50 -6.24
C PRO A 56 -11.49 -12.63 -5.17
N GLN A 57 -11.10 -12.78 -3.90
CA GLN A 57 -11.64 -12.03 -2.79
C GLN A 57 -10.92 -10.70 -2.57
N GLN A 58 -9.82 -10.44 -3.29
CA GLN A 58 -8.96 -9.27 -3.05
C GLN A 58 -8.63 -9.12 -1.55
N LYS A 59 -8.14 -10.21 -0.97
CA LYS A 59 -7.98 -10.36 0.48
C LYS A 59 -7.05 -9.32 1.09
N TYR A 60 -6.08 -8.86 0.33
CA TYR A 60 -5.06 -7.91 0.80
C TYR A 60 -5.14 -6.58 0.07
N ILE A 61 -4.76 -5.53 0.81
CA ILE A 61 -4.45 -4.19 0.28
C ILE A 61 -2.95 -3.98 0.42
N TYR A 62 -2.32 -3.49 -0.64
CA TYR A 62 -0.98 -2.90 -0.62
C TYR A 62 -1.15 -1.39 -0.64
N LEU A 63 -0.58 -0.69 0.35
CA LEU A 63 -0.70 0.75 0.49
C LEU A 63 0.69 1.40 0.38
N ALA A 64 0.84 2.33 -0.56
CA ALA A 64 2.02 3.15 -0.69
C ALA A 64 1.96 4.34 0.26
N ASP A 65 2.98 4.50 1.08
CA ASP A 65 3.18 5.63 1.99
C ASP A 65 4.46 6.38 1.61
N GLY A 66 4.30 7.41 0.80
CA GLY A 66 5.42 8.16 0.27
C GLY A 66 6.10 9.08 1.29
N ALA A 67 5.41 9.44 2.36
CA ALA A 67 5.98 10.26 3.42
C ALA A 67 6.85 9.44 4.40
N ASN A 68 6.45 8.21 4.70
CA ASN A 68 7.18 7.32 5.61
C ASN A 68 8.03 6.28 4.89
N GLU A 69 8.10 6.34 3.54
CA GLU A 69 8.94 5.50 2.67
C GLU A 69 8.67 4.00 2.86
N LYS A 70 7.38 3.62 2.90
CA LYS A 70 6.95 2.26 3.17
C LYS A 70 5.83 1.80 2.25
N VAL A 71 5.70 0.48 2.14
CA VAL A 71 4.49 -0.18 1.64
C VAL A 71 3.91 -1.01 2.77
N TYR A 72 2.66 -0.76 3.13
CA TYR A 72 1.92 -1.57 4.09
C TYR A 72 1.19 -2.71 3.37
N VAL A 73 1.13 -3.87 4.03
CA VAL A 73 0.28 -4.99 3.65
C VAL A 73 -0.83 -5.12 4.69
N MET A 74 -2.07 -5.04 4.24
CA MET A 74 -3.23 -4.98 5.11
C MET A 74 -4.26 -6.06 4.74
N LEU A 75 -5.05 -6.49 5.71
CA LEU A 75 -6.28 -7.24 5.42
C LEU A 75 -7.35 -6.27 4.91
N ARG A 76 -7.95 -6.57 3.74
CA ARG A 76 -8.99 -5.72 3.16
C ARG A 76 -10.27 -5.70 3.99
N GLU A 77 -10.68 -6.85 4.53
CA GLU A 77 -11.93 -6.97 5.29
C GLU A 77 -11.91 -6.14 6.57
N SER A 78 -10.88 -6.28 7.38
CA SER A 78 -10.76 -5.59 8.68
C SER A 78 -10.05 -4.23 8.60
N LEU A 79 -9.31 -3.97 7.52
CA LEU A 79 -8.34 -2.87 7.36
C LEU A 79 -7.15 -2.96 8.36
N GLU A 80 -6.91 -4.13 8.92
CA GLU A 80 -5.78 -4.39 9.81
C GLU A 80 -4.46 -4.38 9.05
N ILE A 81 -3.47 -3.66 9.57
CA ILE A 81 -2.10 -3.70 9.07
C ILE A 81 -1.46 -5.00 9.55
N LEU A 82 -1.02 -5.84 8.62
CA LEU A 82 -0.32 -7.09 8.92
C LEU A 82 1.19 -6.88 9.04
N THR A 83 1.74 -6.10 8.14
CA THR A 83 3.18 -5.80 8.07
C THR A 83 3.43 -4.62 7.14
N SER A 84 4.67 -4.13 7.15
CA SER A 84 5.17 -3.17 6.18
C SER A 84 6.55 -3.57 5.69
N PHE A 85 6.96 -3.06 4.54
CA PHE A 85 8.31 -3.18 4.02
C PHE A 85 8.77 -1.88 3.36
N GLY A 86 10.08 -1.77 3.17
CA GLY A 86 10.74 -0.59 2.63
C GLY A 86 11.26 0.33 3.73
N ASP A 87 12.27 1.08 3.39
CA ASP A 87 12.89 2.14 4.18
C ASP A 87 13.29 3.28 3.23
N GLY A 88 13.55 4.45 3.77
CA GLY A 88 14.02 5.60 2.99
C GLY A 88 15.37 5.34 2.32
N GLY A 89 15.48 5.62 1.03
CA GLY A 89 16.71 5.52 0.29
C GLY A 89 16.53 5.16 -1.18
N ARG A 90 17.66 4.85 -1.85
CA ARG A 90 17.70 4.60 -3.30
C ARG A 90 18.16 3.20 -3.71
N GLN A 91 18.49 2.34 -2.76
CA GLN A 91 18.83 0.96 -3.05
C GLN A 91 17.57 0.15 -3.44
N PRO A 92 17.68 -0.96 -4.17
CA PRO A 92 16.54 -1.84 -4.40
C PRO A 92 15.84 -2.19 -3.08
N GLY A 93 14.50 -2.07 -3.06
CA GLY A 93 13.69 -2.27 -1.86
C GLY A 93 13.60 -1.08 -0.91
N GLN A 94 14.41 -0.05 -1.08
CA GLN A 94 14.24 1.26 -0.45
C GLN A 94 13.34 2.16 -1.31
N PHE A 95 12.73 3.16 -0.71
CA PHE A 95 11.85 4.11 -1.38
C PHE A 95 12.32 5.56 -1.22
N TYR A 96 11.98 6.36 -2.22
CA TYR A 96 12.02 7.82 -2.16
C TYR A 96 10.68 8.36 -2.68
N ALA A 97 9.80 8.74 -1.77
CA ALA A 97 8.46 9.21 -2.10
C ALA A 97 7.70 8.22 -3.01
N VAL A 98 7.54 6.97 -2.54
CA VAL A 98 6.73 5.97 -3.23
C VAL A 98 5.31 6.52 -3.42
N HIS A 99 4.86 6.61 -4.68
CA HIS A 99 3.68 7.41 -5.04
C HIS A 99 2.50 6.55 -5.47
N SER A 100 2.68 5.72 -6.49
CA SER A 100 1.64 4.82 -6.98
C SER A 100 2.04 3.37 -6.85
N ILE A 101 1.04 2.51 -6.71
CA ILE A 101 1.21 1.09 -6.53
C ILE A 101 0.21 0.31 -7.40
N ALA A 102 0.65 -0.78 -8.00
CA ALA A 102 -0.19 -1.64 -8.81
C ALA A 102 0.19 -3.11 -8.62
N THR A 103 -0.71 -4.01 -8.99
CA THR A 103 -0.49 -5.45 -8.97
C THR A 103 -0.79 -6.07 -10.33
N ASP A 104 0.01 -7.06 -10.76
CA ASP A 104 -0.27 -7.84 -11.96
C ASP A 104 -1.04 -9.14 -11.66
N SER A 105 -1.45 -9.85 -12.71
CA SER A 105 -2.21 -11.11 -12.59
C SER A 105 -1.44 -12.24 -11.88
N LYS A 106 -0.11 -12.11 -11.71
CA LYS A 106 0.73 -13.06 -10.98
C LYS A 106 0.92 -12.67 -9.51
N GLY A 107 0.32 -11.56 -9.08
CA GLY A 107 0.44 -11.03 -7.72
C GLY A 107 1.71 -10.21 -7.47
N ASN A 108 2.53 -9.93 -8.50
CA ASN A 108 3.67 -9.04 -8.33
C ASN A 108 3.19 -7.61 -8.03
N VAL A 109 3.92 -6.92 -7.17
CA VAL A 109 3.66 -5.54 -6.80
C VAL A 109 4.62 -4.63 -7.57
N TYR A 110 4.09 -3.55 -8.13
CA TYR A 110 4.84 -2.50 -8.82
C TYR A 110 4.64 -1.19 -8.09
N THR A 111 5.72 -0.45 -7.88
CA THR A 111 5.68 0.88 -7.27
C THR A 111 6.35 1.89 -8.19
N THR A 112 5.81 3.11 -8.20
CA THR A 112 6.48 4.26 -8.82
C THR A 112 6.87 5.25 -7.75
N GLU A 113 7.95 6.00 -7.99
CA GLU A 113 8.43 7.03 -7.08
C GLU A 113 8.39 8.39 -7.75
N THR A 114 7.93 9.39 -7.02
CA THR A 114 7.83 10.78 -7.47
C THR A 114 9.02 11.63 -7.01
N TYR A 115 8.97 12.92 -7.26
CA TYR A 115 10.03 13.88 -6.97
C TYR A 115 11.38 13.40 -7.50
N ARG A 116 12.39 13.23 -6.64
CA ARG A 116 13.74 12.78 -7.01
C ARG A 116 13.89 11.26 -7.04
N GLY A 117 12.86 10.49 -6.68
CA GLY A 117 12.86 9.04 -6.78
C GLY A 117 13.01 8.58 -8.22
N GLN A 118 12.10 9.01 -9.09
CA GLN A 118 12.15 8.87 -10.54
C GLN A 118 12.40 7.44 -11.01
N ARG A 119 11.82 6.45 -10.35
CA ARG A 119 12.01 5.05 -10.73
C ARG A 119 10.74 4.22 -10.55
N VAL A 120 10.77 3.04 -11.15
CA VAL A 120 9.79 1.95 -10.96
C VAL A 120 10.49 0.78 -10.29
N GLN A 121 9.87 0.17 -9.32
CA GLN A 121 10.34 -1.08 -8.74
C GLN A 121 9.28 -2.18 -8.90
N ARG A 122 9.72 -3.43 -9.09
CA ARG A 122 8.88 -4.62 -9.08
C ARG A 122 9.29 -5.53 -7.94
N PHE A 123 8.32 -5.92 -7.14
CA PHE A 123 8.46 -6.92 -6.07
C PHE A 123 7.78 -8.21 -6.53
N ASN A 124 8.56 -9.28 -6.68
CA ASN A 124 8.06 -10.56 -7.13
C ASN A 124 7.28 -11.26 -6.03
N TYR A 125 6.04 -11.65 -6.32
CA TYR A 125 5.24 -12.46 -5.43
C TYR A 125 5.87 -13.85 -5.23
N LYS A 126 6.03 -14.28 -3.99
CA LYS A 126 6.64 -15.56 -3.62
C LYS A 126 5.67 -16.49 -2.86
N GLY A 127 4.41 -16.12 -2.79
CA GLY A 127 3.40 -16.82 -2.01
C GLY A 127 3.13 -16.12 -0.68
N ILE A 128 2.29 -16.77 0.13
CA ILE A 128 1.89 -16.29 1.45
C ILE A 128 2.72 -17.01 2.51
N ALA A 129 3.23 -16.27 3.46
CA ALA A 129 3.96 -16.78 4.62
C ALA A 129 3.46 -16.10 5.91
N ALA A 130 3.76 -16.71 7.06
CA ALA A 130 3.46 -16.09 8.34
C ALA A 130 4.21 -14.76 8.50
N VAL A 131 3.54 -13.75 9.02
CA VAL A 131 4.16 -12.47 9.37
C VAL A 131 4.99 -12.66 10.64
N THR A 132 6.28 -12.40 10.54
CA THR A 132 7.22 -12.51 11.67
C THR A 132 7.59 -11.16 12.27
N LYS A 133 7.38 -10.06 11.54
CA LYS A 133 7.67 -8.69 11.96
C LYS A 133 6.61 -7.74 11.43
N MET A 134 6.24 -6.75 12.21
CA MET A 134 5.33 -5.67 11.78
C MET A 134 5.99 -4.74 10.75
N ASP A 135 7.29 -4.54 10.83
CA ASP A 135 8.09 -3.78 9.88
C ASP A 135 9.28 -4.65 9.44
N GLN A 136 9.30 -5.00 8.18
CA GLN A 136 10.36 -5.87 7.62
C GLN A 136 11.56 -5.06 7.10
N GLY A 137 11.47 -3.72 7.08
CA GLY A 137 12.48 -2.89 6.43
C GLY A 137 12.65 -3.25 4.95
N VAL A 138 13.87 -3.21 4.45
CA VAL A 138 14.18 -3.54 3.05
C VAL A 138 14.03 -5.04 2.80
N VAL A 139 13.24 -5.40 1.78
CA VAL A 139 13.11 -6.79 1.33
C VAL A 139 14.22 -7.08 0.32
N TRP A 140 15.32 -7.64 0.82
CA TRP A 140 16.44 -8.05 -0.03
C TRP A 140 16.13 -9.35 -0.79
N PRO A 141 16.61 -9.49 -2.04
CA PRO A 141 16.57 -10.79 -2.72
C PRO A 141 17.33 -11.80 -1.88
N SER A 142 16.73 -12.97 -1.64
CA SER A 142 17.45 -14.07 -1.04
C SER A 142 18.68 -14.40 -1.90
N LYS A 143 19.86 -14.47 -1.29
CA LYS A 143 21.04 -15.01 -1.98
C LYS A 143 20.68 -16.40 -2.49
N LYS A 144 20.89 -16.62 -3.80
CA LYS A 144 20.81 -17.97 -4.38
C LYS A 144 21.96 -18.82 -3.88
#